data_6041bd03a8e91cbd90f7c4abb5ff77c0
#
_entry.id   6041bd03a8e91cbd90f7c4abb5ff77c0
#
_cell.length_a   1.000
_cell.length_b   1.000
_cell.length_c   1.000
_cell.angle_alpha   90.00
_cell.angle_beta   90.00
_cell.angle_gamma   90.00
#
_symmetry.space_group_name_H-M   'P 1'
#
loop_
_entity.id
_entity.type
_entity.pdbx_description
1 polymer ?
#
loop_
_entity_poly.entity_id
_entity_poly.type
_entity_poly.pdbx_seq_one_letter_code
_entity_poly.pdbx_strand_id
1 'polypeptide(L)' 'MDTIYDAKLLIVDDNAELLALLYEQLRGAGYCRLKTAQSCAAARAYFAAEQPELMILDINLPDG' A
#
# COMPACT_ATOMS: atom_id res chain seq x y z
N MET A 1 8.46 5.78 20.66
CA MET A 1 7.56 6.87 20.24
C MET A 1 7.01 6.58 18.87
N ASP A 2 5.69 6.62 18.73
CA ASP A 2 5.06 6.33 17.44
C ASP A 2 5.17 7.53 16.53
N THR A 3 5.57 7.28 15.30
CA THR A 3 5.65 8.30 14.26
C THR A 3 4.83 7.84 13.06
N ILE A 4 4.60 8.76 12.11
CA ILE A 4 3.91 8.42 10.87
C ILE A 4 4.65 7.29 10.12
N TYR A 5 5.96 7.16 10.32
CA TYR A 5 6.77 6.14 9.64
C TYR A 5 6.53 4.73 10.19
N ASP A 6 5.89 4.60 11.34
CA ASP A 6 5.51 3.31 11.91
C ASP A 6 4.10 2.88 11.49
N ALA A 7 3.38 3.71 10.77
CA ALA A 7 2.04 3.39 10.31
C ALA A 7 2.06 2.27 9.28
N LYS A 8 1.05 1.39 9.35
CA LYS A 8 0.85 0.36 8.33
C LYS A 8 0.30 1.02 7.08
N LEU A 9 1.02 0.91 5.98
CA LEU A 9 0.67 1.55 4.74
C LEU A 9 0.42 0.52 3.65
N LEU A 10 -0.71 0.64 2.98
CA LEU A 10 -1.06 -0.21 1.84
C LEU A 10 -1.08 0.63 0.57
N ILE A 11 -0.35 0.17 -0.45
CA ILE A 11 -0.32 0.81 -1.76
C ILE A 11 -1.07 -0.11 -2.73
N VAL A 12 -2.08 0.43 -3.40
CA VAL A 12 -2.93 -0.36 -4.31
C VAL A 12 -2.87 0.24 -5.70
N ASP A 13 -2.37 -0.53 -6.66
CA ASP A 13 -2.25 -0.12 -8.06
C ASP A 13 -2.12 -1.38 -8.90
N ASP A 14 -2.72 -1.41 -10.10
CA ASP A 14 -2.63 -2.56 -10.98
C ASP A 14 -1.31 -2.63 -11.75
N ASN A 15 -0.53 -1.57 -11.74
CA ASN A 15 0.75 -1.51 -12.43
C ASN A 15 1.87 -1.93 -11.49
N ALA A 16 2.43 -3.13 -11.72
CA ALA A 16 3.47 -3.69 -10.85
C ALA A 16 4.73 -2.83 -10.82
N GLU A 17 5.10 -2.22 -11.95
CA GLU A 17 6.28 -1.36 -12.01
C GLU A 17 6.10 -0.10 -11.17
N LEU A 18 4.92 0.48 -11.22
CA LEU A 18 4.61 1.67 -10.43
C LEU A 18 4.55 1.32 -8.94
N LEU A 19 4.00 0.17 -8.60
CA LEU A 19 4.00 -0.31 -7.22
C LEU A 19 5.42 -0.44 -6.67
N ALA A 20 6.31 -1.04 -7.45
CA ALA A 20 7.70 -1.19 -7.03
C ALA A 20 8.38 0.16 -6.82
N LEU A 21 8.11 1.11 -7.72
CA LEU A 21 8.67 2.45 -7.61
C LEU A 21 8.16 3.18 -6.38
N LEU A 22 6.86 3.14 -6.15
CA LEU A 22 6.24 3.78 -4.98
C LEU A 22 6.73 3.14 -3.68
N TYR A 23 6.84 1.81 -3.67
CA TYR A 23 7.36 1.09 -2.53
C TYR A 23 8.77 1.56 -2.16
N GLU A 24 9.65 1.64 -3.16
CA GLU A 24 11.02 2.08 -2.93
C GLU A 24 11.09 3.53 -2.47
N GLN A 25 10.29 4.40 -3.06
CA GLN A 25 10.27 5.81 -2.69
C GLN A 25 9.80 6.00 -1.25
N LEU A 26 8.74 5.33 -0.87
CA LEU A 26 8.21 5.44 0.48
C LEU A 26 9.15 4.83 1.50
N ARG A 27 9.76 3.71 1.17
CA ARG A 27 10.73 3.07 2.04
C ARG A 27 11.95 3.97 2.23
N GLY A 28 12.41 4.60 1.17
CA GLY A 28 13.51 5.55 1.23
C GLY A 28 13.18 6.79 2.06
N ALA A 29 11.90 7.15 2.14
CA ALA A 29 11.45 8.27 2.97
C ALA A 29 11.34 7.91 4.46
N GLY A 30 11.41 6.62 4.81
CA GLY A 30 11.39 6.19 6.20
C GLY A 30 10.24 5.27 6.60
N TYR A 31 9.27 5.05 5.72
CA TYR A 31 8.16 4.16 6.02
C TYR A 31 8.64 2.71 6.00
N CYS A 32 8.40 1.96 7.06
CA CYS A 32 8.92 0.60 7.20
C CYS A 32 7.85 -0.49 7.17
N ARG A 33 6.57 -0.14 7.28
CA ARG A 33 5.48 -1.12 7.27
C ARG A 33 4.65 -0.98 6.01
N LEU A 34 5.24 -1.36 4.89
CA LEU A 34 4.65 -1.20 3.57
C LEU A 34 4.16 -2.52 3.02
N LYS A 35 2.97 -2.51 2.44
CA LYS A 35 2.42 -3.63 1.69
C LYS A 35 1.86 -3.13 0.37
N THR A 36 1.80 -4.01 -0.62
CA THR A 36 1.27 -3.66 -1.93
C THR A 36 0.16 -4.64 -2.33
N ALA A 37 -0.78 -4.14 -3.13
CA ALA A 37 -1.84 -4.94 -3.71
C ALA A 37 -2.06 -4.47 -5.14
N GLN A 38 -2.40 -5.40 -6.04
CA GLN A 38 -2.60 -5.07 -7.46
C GLN A 38 -4.07 -5.03 -7.86
N SER A 39 -4.96 -5.26 -6.93
CA SER A 39 -6.40 -5.26 -7.19
C SER A 39 -7.17 -4.91 -5.93
N CYS A 40 -8.44 -4.56 -6.09
CA CYS A 40 -9.31 -4.32 -4.94
C CYS A 40 -9.53 -5.59 -4.13
N ALA A 41 -9.60 -6.75 -4.78
CA ALA A 41 -9.75 -8.01 -4.07
C ALA A 41 -8.57 -8.28 -3.15
N ALA A 42 -7.34 -8.08 -3.65
CA ALA A 42 -6.14 -8.25 -2.84
C ALA A 42 -6.08 -7.22 -1.70
N ALA A 43 -6.48 -5.97 -1.99
CA ALA A 43 -6.51 -4.91 -0.99
C ALA A 43 -7.50 -5.24 0.13
N ARG A 44 -8.68 -5.75 -0.22
CA ARG A 44 -9.70 -6.13 0.77
C ARG A 44 -9.21 -7.28 1.66
N ALA A 45 -8.55 -8.27 1.06
CA ALA A 45 -7.99 -9.38 1.82
C ALA A 45 -6.96 -8.91 2.81
N TYR A 46 -6.07 -8.01 2.38
CA TYR A 46 -5.08 -7.43 3.26
C TYR A 46 -5.73 -6.59 4.36
N PHE A 47 -6.70 -5.77 3.99
CA PHE A 47 -7.40 -4.89 4.93
C PHE A 47 -8.08 -5.70 6.02
N ALA A 48 -8.73 -6.80 5.65
CA ALA A 48 -9.40 -7.67 6.62
C ALA A 48 -8.41 -8.31 7.59
N ALA A 49 -7.21 -8.64 7.11
CA ALA A 49 -6.21 -9.31 7.94
C ALA A 49 -5.40 -8.32 8.79
N GLU A 50 -5.01 -7.18 8.23
CA GLU A 50 -4.02 -6.29 8.84
C GLU A 50 -4.52 -4.91 9.19
N GLN A 51 -5.62 -4.46 8.58
CA GLN A 51 -6.22 -3.15 8.84
C GLN A 51 -5.19 -2.02 8.74
N PRO A 52 -4.77 -1.65 7.52
CA PRO A 52 -3.77 -0.60 7.35
C PRO A 52 -4.29 0.75 7.85
N GLU A 53 -3.39 1.58 8.35
CA GLU A 53 -3.71 2.90 8.86
C GLU A 53 -3.79 3.93 7.74
N LEU A 54 -3.01 3.73 6.68
CA LEU A 54 -2.99 4.58 5.50
C LEU A 54 -3.10 3.73 4.25
N MET A 55 -3.76 4.27 3.22
CA MET A 55 -3.91 3.59 1.95
C MET A 55 -3.68 4.55 0.81
N ILE A 56 -2.83 4.17 -0.14
CA ILE A 56 -2.64 4.88 -1.39
C ILE A 56 -3.33 4.04 -2.46
N LEU A 57 -4.38 4.58 -3.06
CA LEU A 57 -5.27 3.83 -3.93
C LEU A 57 -5.30 4.40 -5.34
N ASP A 58 -5.04 3.55 -6.33
CA ASP A 58 -5.24 3.89 -7.73
C ASP A 58 -6.73 3.76 -8.07
N ILE A 59 -7.32 4.80 -8.64
CA ILE A 59 -8.74 4.83 -8.97
C ILE A 59 -9.08 4.00 -10.22
N ASN A 60 -8.09 3.54 -10.96
CA ASN A 60 -8.26 2.79 -12.20
C ASN A 60 -8.02 1.29 -12.03
N LEU A 61 -8.34 0.75 -10.85
CA LEU A 61 -8.18 -0.67 -10.58
C LEU A 61 -9.13 -1.51 -11.44
N PRO A 62 -8.69 -2.70 -11.88
CA PRO A 62 -9.50 -3.52 -12.79
C PRO A 62 -10.78 -4.05 -12.17
N ASP A 63 -10.82 -4.21 -10.84
CA ASP A 63 -11.97 -4.75 -10.13
C ASP A 63 -12.58 -3.77 -9.12
N GLY A 64 -12.21 -2.50 -9.24
CA GLY A 64 -12.64 -1.47 -8.29
C GLY A 64 -13.62 -0.47 -8.82
#